data_ee4ea88ac733ff79de7d3c99341dbf97
#
_entry.id   ee4ea88ac733ff79de7d3c99341dbf97
#
_cell.length_a   1.000
_cell.length_b   1.000
_cell.length_c   1.000
_cell.angle_alpha   90.00
_cell.angle_beta   90.00
_cell.angle_gamma   90.00
#
_symmetry.space_group_name_H-M   'P 1'
#
loop_
_entity.id
_entity.type
_entity.pdbx_description
1 polymer ?
#
loop_
_entity_poly.entity_id
_entity_poly.type
_entity_poly.pdbx_seq_one_letter_code
_entity_poly.pdbx_strand_id
1 'polypeptide(L)'
;MGDFFNVDNKFFQGLGKIIDVICLSAFWFFLCIPIVTAGAATTALYYTVNKVIRNNRSYIGREFWHAFKTNFRQSTIVWLILLLLYAIMGFDCYVMYQYAKAGVALGKIYIVFAVLMMFATMWAIYLFPYIARFENQTKMILKNAALIALGNLWKTLLLFVLLLAAAFAVYIF
;
A
#
# COMPACT_ATOMS: atom_id res chain seq x y z
N MET A 1 -19.10 4.99 41.42
CA MET A 1 -18.03 5.78 40.76
C MET A 1 -16.82 4.92 40.30
N GLY A 2 -16.85 3.57 40.46
CA GLY A 2 -15.74 2.69 40.13
C GLY A 2 -15.68 2.12 38.69
N ASP A 3 -16.78 2.21 37.92
CA ASP A 3 -16.85 1.55 36.61
C ASP A 3 -16.29 2.38 35.46
N PHE A 4 -16.02 3.66 35.64
CA PHE A 4 -15.45 4.51 34.59
C PHE A 4 -13.95 4.25 34.30
N PHE A 5 -13.22 3.69 35.26
CA PHE A 5 -11.78 3.37 35.13
C PHE A 5 -11.50 1.89 34.89
N ASN A 6 -12.49 1.10 34.54
CA ASN A 6 -12.29 -0.30 34.23
C ASN A 6 -11.63 -0.44 32.85
N VAL A 7 -10.42 -1.01 32.81
CA VAL A 7 -9.62 -1.22 31.56
C VAL A 7 -10.38 -2.08 30.54
N ASP A 8 -11.39 -2.83 30.98
CA ASP A 8 -12.28 -3.63 30.14
C ASP A 8 -13.38 -2.82 29.44
N ASN A 9 -13.49 -1.51 29.72
CA ASN A 9 -14.49 -0.67 29.11
C ASN A 9 -14.19 -0.53 27.59
N LYS A 10 -15.17 -0.81 26.74
CA LYS A 10 -15.08 -0.70 25.27
C LYS A 10 -14.48 0.64 24.81
N PHE A 11 -14.68 1.70 25.59
CA PHE A 11 -14.14 3.03 25.33
C PHE A 11 -12.60 3.06 25.45
N PHE A 12 -12.04 2.50 26.55
CA PHE A 12 -10.59 2.43 26.74
C PHE A 12 -9.91 1.50 25.75
N GLN A 13 -10.57 0.39 25.40
CA GLN A 13 -10.08 -0.51 24.33
C GLN A 13 -10.09 0.22 22.97
N GLY A 14 -11.09 1.04 22.67
CA GLY A 14 -11.14 1.87 21.47
C GLY A 14 -10.01 2.91 21.44
N LEU A 15 -9.79 3.61 22.56
CA LEU A 15 -8.72 4.59 22.69
C LEU A 15 -7.33 3.95 22.53
N GLY A 16 -7.12 2.78 23.12
CA GLY A 16 -5.90 2.00 22.95
C GLY A 16 -5.63 1.67 21.49
N LYS A 17 -6.65 1.22 20.74
CA LYS A 17 -6.52 0.96 19.30
C LYS A 17 -6.15 2.20 18.48
N ILE A 18 -6.69 3.37 18.85
CA ILE A 18 -6.34 4.62 18.16
C ILE A 18 -4.87 4.96 18.39
N ILE A 19 -4.39 4.88 19.62
CA ILE A 19 -2.98 5.10 19.95
C ILE A 19 -2.10 4.11 19.20
N ASP A 20 -2.52 2.87 19.13
CA ASP A 20 -1.84 1.80 18.41
C ASP A 20 -1.70 2.10 16.91
N VAL A 21 -2.77 2.61 16.29
CA VAL A 21 -2.76 3.03 14.87
C VAL A 21 -1.83 4.22 14.66
N ILE A 22 -1.83 5.20 15.56
CA ILE A 22 -0.95 6.38 15.47
C ILE A 22 0.52 5.95 15.57
N CYS A 23 0.87 5.13 16.55
CA CYS A 23 2.23 4.60 16.68
C CYS A 23 2.67 3.80 15.45
N LEU A 24 1.78 2.97 14.93
CA LEU A 24 2.04 2.16 13.74
C LEU A 24 2.25 3.03 12.50
N SER A 25 1.47 4.10 12.35
CA SER A 25 1.62 5.07 11.25
C SER A 25 2.95 5.83 11.36
N ALA A 26 3.39 6.18 12.57
CA ALA A 26 4.68 6.80 12.79
C ALA A 26 5.84 5.86 12.40
N PHE A 27 5.83 4.59 12.82
CA PHE A 27 6.83 3.59 12.40
C PHE A 27 6.87 3.44 10.87
N TRP A 28 5.72 3.34 10.25
CA TRP A 28 5.61 3.25 8.80
C TRP A 28 6.21 4.48 8.12
N PHE A 29 5.86 5.68 8.56
CA PHE A 29 6.35 6.95 8.00
C PHE A 29 7.88 7.03 8.07
N PHE A 30 8.49 6.77 9.23
CA PHE A 30 9.95 6.80 9.38
C PHE A 30 10.66 5.78 8.49
N LEU A 31 10.09 4.58 8.32
CA LEU A 31 10.68 3.54 7.46
C LEU A 31 10.39 3.76 5.98
N CYS A 32 9.48 4.65 5.62
CA CYS A 32 9.26 5.07 4.23
C CYS A 32 10.21 6.18 3.77
N ILE A 33 10.96 6.85 4.68
CA ILE A 33 11.94 7.89 4.33
C ILE A 33 12.95 7.34 3.31
N PRO A 34 13.59 6.18 3.50
CA PRO A 34 14.30 5.53 2.42
C PRO A 34 13.29 4.90 1.46
N ILE A 35 13.23 5.39 0.23
CA ILE A 35 12.28 4.91 -0.80
C ILE A 35 12.34 3.38 -0.96
N VAL A 36 13.52 2.78 -0.82
CA VAL A 36 13.75 1.34 -0.98
C VAL A 36 13.00 0.51 0.05
N THR A 37 12.85 1.01 1.29
CA THR A 37 12.22 0.28 2.39
C THR A 37 10.70 0.44 2.46
N ALA A 38 10.13 1.33 1.66
CA ALA A 38 8.69 1.63 1.67
C ALA A 38 7.82 0.39 1.42
N GLY A 39 8.24 -0.52 0.53
CA GLY A 39 7.53 -1.78 0.28
C GLY A 39 7.51 -2.70 1.50
N ALA A 40 8.65 -2.84 2.18
CA ALA A 40 8.75 -3.66 3.38
C ALA A 40 7.97 -3.04 4.56
N ALA A 41 8.03 -1.72 4.71
CA ALA A 41 7.26 -0.98 5.71
C ALA A 41 5.75 -1.14 5.49
N THR A 42 5.29 -1.07 4.24
CA THR A 42 3.88 -1.26 3.88
C THR A 42 3.42 -2.70 4.17
N THR A 43 4.23 -3.70 3.83
CA THR A 43 3.91 -5.10 4.17
C THR A 43 3.82 -5.31 5.68
N ALA A 44 4.76 -4.76 6.46
CA ALA A 44 4.76 -4.84 7.92
C ALA A 44 3.54 -4.13 8.53
N LEU A 45 3.13 -3.00 7.96
CA LEU A 45 1.91 -2.28 8.34
C LEU A 45 0.69 -3.20 8.20
N TYR A 46 0.47 -3.79 7.02
CA TYR A 46 -0.66 -4.69 6.77
C TYR A 46 -0.65 -5.92 7.68
N TYR A 47 0.52 -6.53 7.90
CA TYR A 47 0.66 -7.67 8.80
C TYR A 47 0.25 -7.29 10.23
N THR A 48 0.77 -6.19 10.75
CA THR A 48 0.54 -5.76 12.13
C THR A 48 -0.91 -5.34 12.34
N VAL A 49 -1.51 -4.60 11.40
CA VAL A 49 -2.95 -4.26 11.46
C VAL A 49 -3.81 -5.51 11.56
N ASN A 50 -3.56 -6.50 10.73
CA ASN A 50 -4.34 -7.74 10.73
C ASN A 50 -4.12 -8.57 12.00
N LYS A 51 -2.88 -8.68 12.50
CA LYS A 51 -2.55 -9.54 13.63
C LYS A 51 -2.85 -8.89 14.97
N VAL A 52 -2.53 -7.61 15.15
CA VAL A 52 -2.62 -6.92 16.44
C VAL A 52 -3.95 -6.20 16.60
N ILE A 53 -4.28 -5.33 15.67
CA ILE A 53 -5.45 -4.46 15.82
C ILE A 53 -6.76 -5.25 15.67
N ARG A 54 -6.80 -6.17 14.71
CA ARG A 54 -7.99 -6.99 14.45
C ARG A 54 -8.21 -8.06 15.51
N ASN A 55 -7.14 -8.70 16.01
CA ASN A 55 -7.23 -9.83 16.92
C ASN A 55 -6.95 -9.48 18.39
N ASN A 56 -6.78 -8.20 18.73
CA ASN A 56 -6.43 -7.71 20.09
C ASN A 56 -5.20 -8.41 20.68
N ARG A 57 -4.18 -8.70 19.86
CA ARG A 57 -3.00 -9.46 20.30
C ARG A 57 -1.77 -8.56 20.30
N SER A 58 -1.11 -8.46 21.48
CA SER A 58 0.32 -8.23 21.67
C SER A 58 0.95 -6.91 21.16
N TYR A 59 2.16 -6.66 21.57
CA TYR A 59 2.98 -5.47 21.39
C TYR A 59 3.21 -5.11 19.91
N ILE A 60 2.66 -4.00 19.47
CA ILE A 60 2.66 -3.51 18.07
C ILE A 60 4.06 -3.37 17.52
N GLY A 61 4.95 -2.69 18.25
CA GLY A 61 6.31 -2.44 17.79
C GLY A 61 7.10 -3.72 17.54
N ARG A 62 6.94 -4.73 18.38
CA ARG A 62 7.59 -6.03 18.22
C ARG A 62 7.10 -6.77 16.99
N GLU A 63 5.79 -6.80 16.78
CA GLU A 63 5.17 -7.49 15.64
C GLU A 63 5.46 -6.78 14.32
N PHE A 64 5.43 -5.46 14.32
CA PHE A 64 5.80 -4.65 13.15
C PHE A 64 7.26 -4.90 12.75
N TRP A 65 8.18 -4.87 13.71
CA TRP A 65 9.60 -5.06 13.43
C TRP A 65 9.92 -6.49 13.01
N HIS A 66 9.22 -7.47 13.58
CA HIS A 66 9.32 -8.86 13.16
C HIS A 66 8.85 -9.03 11.71
N ALA A 67 7.66 -8.53 11.38
CA ALA A 67 7.11 -8.59 10.03
C ALA A 67 7.97 -7.84 9.01
N PHE A 68 8.52 -6.67 9.40
CA PHE A 68 9.44 -5.90 8.56
C PHE A 68 10.68 -6.72 8.19
N LYS A 69 11.35 -7.30 9.18
CA LYS A 69 12.57 -8.12 8.94
C LYS A 69 12.27 -9.37 8.12
N THR A 70 11.21 -10.09 8.46
CA THR A 70 10.87 -11.36 7.80
C THR A 70 10.53 -11.17 6.32
N ASN A 71 9.78 -10.11 5.99
CA ASN A 71 9.32 -9.86 4.62
C ASN A 71 10.21 -8.88 3.84
N PHE A 72 11.28 -8.36 4.46
CA PHE A 72 12.11 -7.29 3.91
C PHE A 72 12.56 -7.58 2.49
N ARG A 73 13.25 -8.69 2.28
CA ARG A 73 13.84 -9.05 0.98
C ARG A 73 12.78 -9.18 -0.11
N GLN A 74 11.70 -9.88 0.18
CA GLN A 74 10.65 -10.15 -0.80
C GLN A 74 9.85 -8.88 -1.14
N SER A 75 9.43 -8.13 -0.13
CA SER A 75 8.68 -6.88 -0.31
C SER A 75 9.52 -5.81 -1.01
N THR A 76 10.80 -5.73 -0.70
CA THR A 76 11.72 -4.78 -1.36
C THR A 76 11.92 -5.12 -2.84
N ILE A 77 12.09 -6.40 -3.19
CA ILE A 77 12.21 -6.82 -4.59
C ILE A 77 10.93 -6.46 -5.37
N VAL A 78 9.77 -6.78 -4.83
CA VAL A 78 8.48 -6.45 -5.46
C VAL A 78 8.31 -4.94 -5.61
N TRP A 79 8.69 -4.19 -4.59
CA TRP A 79 8.63 -2.72 -4.62
C TRP A 79 9.55 -2.12 -5.67
N LEU A 80 10.79 -2.60 -5.79
CA LEU A 80 11.73 -2.14 -6.81
C LEU A 80 11.25 -2.46 -8.24
N ILE A 81 10.63 -3.63 -8.45
CA ILE A 81 9.99 -3.97 -9.73
C ILE A 81 8.87 -2.97 -10.05
N LEU A 82 8.03 -2.64 -9.08
CA LEU A 82 6.97 -1.64 -9.25
C LEU A 82 7.54 -0.25 -9.54
N LEU A 83 8.55 0.18 -8.81
CA LEU A 83 9.21 1.48 -9.05
C LEU A 83 9.78 1.57 -10.46
N LEU A 84 10.46 0.52 -10.91
CA LEU A 84 10.99 0.46 -12.27
C LEU A 84 9.87 0.54 -13.31
N LEU A 85 8.79 -0.22 -13.11
CA LEU A 85 7.61 -0.17 -13.97
C LEU A 85 7.02 1.25 -14.04
N TYR A 86 6.82 1.90 -12.90
CA TYR A 86 6.29 3.26 -12.86
C TYR A 86 7.25 4.29 -13.47
N ALA A 87 8.57 4.12 -13.29
CA ALA A 87 9.56 5.02 -13.89
C ALA A 87 9.52 4.94 -15.42
N ILE A 88 9.49 3.73 -15.99
CA ILE A 88 9.42 3.52 -17.45
C ILE A 88 8.11 4.09 -17.99
N MET A 89 6.97 3.67 -17.43
CA MET A 89 5.66 4.11 -17.92
C MET A 89 5.42 5.60 -17.73
N GLY A 90 5.92 6.19 -16.63
CA GLY A 90 5.84 7.61 -16.35
C GLY A 90 6.67 8.42 -17.35
N PHE A 91 7.87 7.94 -17.69
CA PHE A 91 8.72 8.56 -18.70
C PHE A 91 8.05 8.53 -20.07
N ASP A 92 7.53 7.37 -20.51
CA ASP A 92 6.82 7.24 -21.78
C ASP A 92 5.58 8.12 -21.83
N CYS A 93 4.81 8.17 -20.75
CA CYS A 93 3.64 9.05 -20.63
C CYS A 93 4.03 10.52 -20.78
N TYR A 94 5.12 10.96 -20.14
CA TYR A 94 5.62 12.33 -20.22
C TYR A 94 6.07 12.69 -21.64
N VAL A 95 6.86 11.83 -22.27
CA VAL A 95 7.35 12.03 -23.65
C VAL A 95 6.17 12.14 -24.63
N MET A 96 5.22 11.20 -24.57
CA MET A 96 4.04 11.22 -25.44
C MET A 96 3.15 12.43 -25.20
N TYR A 97 3.05 12.90 -23.96
CA TYR A 97 2.33 14.14 -23.65
C TYR A 97 2.96 15.37 -24.31
N GLN A 98 4.30 15.46 -24.36
CA GLN A 98 5.00 16.55 -25.06
C GLN A 98 4.76 16.48 -26.58
N TYR A 99 4.76 15.29 -27.17
CA TYR A 99 4.39 15.12 -28.60
C TYR A 99 2.93 15.51 -28.87
N ALA A 100 2.01 15.23 -27.96
CA ALA A 100 0.61 15.66 -28.08
C ALA A 100 0.50 17.18 -28.07
N LYS A 101 1.25 17.88 -27.21
CA LYS A 101 1.32 19.34 -27.19
C LYS A 101 1.90 19.92 -28.48
N ALA A 102 2.83 19.23 -29.11
CA ALA A 102 3.42 19.64 -30.40
C ALA A 102 2.49 19.38 -31.61
N GLY A 103 1.26 18.89 -31.39
CA GLY A 103 0.28 18.61 -32.43
C GLY A 103 0.49 17.28 -33.16
N VAL A 104 1.41 16.42 -32.70
CA VAL A 104 1.67 15.11 -33.32
C VAL A 104 0.58 14.13 -32.90
N ALA A 105 -0.11 13.52 -33.86
CA ALA A 105 -1.23 12.60 -33.61
C ALA A 105 -0.85 11.41 -32.74
N LEU A 106 0.37 10.86 -32.87
CA LEU A 106 0.91 9.78 -32.05
C LEU A 106 1.03 10.17 -30.57
N GLY A 107 1.15 11.46 -30.25
CA GLY A 107 1.21 11.93 -28.87
C GLY A 107 0.00 11.50 -28.03
N LYS A 108 -1.19 11.33 -28.62
CA LYS A 108 -2.40 10.88 -27.92
C LYS A 108 -2.28 9.52 -27.24
N ILE A 109 -1.24 8.74 -27.57
CA ILE A 109 -0.91 7.46 -26.93
C ILE A 109 -0.60 7.64 -25.42
N TYR A 110 -0.29 8.85 -24.94
CA TYR A 110 -0.10 9.10 -23.50
C TYR A 110 -1.29 8.63 -22.65
N ILE A 111 -2.53 8.66 -23.20
CA ILE A 111 -3.74 8.19 -22.53
C ILE A 111 -3.63 6.68 -22.24
N VAL A 112 -3.09 5.90 -23.18
CA VAL A 112 -2.90 4.47 -23.01
C VAL A 112 -1.92 4.18 -21.86
N PHE A 113 -0.81 4.90 -21.79
CA PHE A 113 0.14 4.78 -20.68
C PHE A 113 -0.47 5.17 -19.35
N ALA A 114 -1.28 6.23 -19.31
CA ALA A 114 -2.01 6.63 -18.10
C ALA A 114 -2.98 5.53 -17.61
N VAL A 115 -3.72 4.91 -18.54
CA VAL A 115 -4.62 3.78 -18.22
C VAL A 115 -3.83 2.57 -17.72
N LEU A 116 -2.70 2.25 -18.33
CA LEU A 116 -1.84 1.16 -17.89
C LEU A 116 -1.27 1.43 -16.48
N MET A 117 -0.86 2.67 -16.17
CA MET A 117 -0.44 3.06 -14.82
C MET A 117 -1.58 2.90 -13.80
N MET A 118 -2.82 3.21 -14.18
CA MET A 118 -3.99 2.97 -13.35
C MET A 118 -4.14 1.48 -13.02
N PHE A 119 -4.04 0.59 -14.01
CA PHE A 119 -4.09 -0.86 -13.79
C PHE A 119 -2.92 -1.36 -12.93
N ALA A 120 -1.72 -0.84 -13.15
CA ALA A 120 -0.55 -1.15 -12.32
C ALA A 120 -0.77 -0.75 -10.85
N THR A 121 -1.40 0.40 -10.60
CA THR A 121 -1.74 0.85 -9.25
C THR A 121 -2.80 -0.05 -8.60
N MET A 122 -3.84 -0.41 -9.34
CA MET A 122 -4.86 -1.37 -8.89
C MET A 122 -4.25 -2.71 -8.51
N TRP A 123 -3.27 -3.18 -9.26
CA TRP A 123 -2.52 -4.40 -8.95
C TRP A 123 -1.66 -4.23 -7.70
N ALA A 124 -0.94 -3.10 -7.57
CA ALA A 124 -0.06 -2.81 -6.43
C ALA A 124 -0.81 -2.80 -5.09
N ILE A 125 -2.09 -2.38 -5.06
CA ILE A 125 -2.94 -2.37 -3.86
C ILE A 125 -3.05 -3.77 -3.23
N TYR A 126 -3.01 -4.84 -4.02
CA TYR A 126 -3.12 -6.21 -3.51
C TYR A 126 -1.79 -6.89 -3.22
N LEU A 127 -0.66 -6.41 -3.77
CA LEU A 127 0.65 -7.05 -3.61
C LEU A 127 1.11 -7.10 -2.15
N PHE A 128 1.14 -5.98 -1.47
CA PHE A 128 1.65 -5.90 -0.10
C PHE A 128 0.76 -6.60 0.93
N PRO A 129 -0.59 -6.47 0.89
CA PRO A 129 -1.47 -7.28 1.72
C PRO A 129 -1.34 -8.78 1.48
N TYR A 130 -1.06 -9.18 0.23
CA TYR A 130 -0.87 -10.59 -0.12
C TYR A 130 0.43 -11.13 0.47
N ILE A 131 1.56 -10.39 0.35
CA ILE A 131 2.83 -10.75 0.99
C ILE A 131 2.68 -10.85 2.50
N ALA A 132 1.97 -9.90 3.12
CA ALA A 132 1.73 -9.88 4.55
C ALA A 132 0.96 -11.09 5.08
N ARG A 133 0.19 -11.75 4.22
CA ARG A 133 -0.71 -12.84 4.62
C ARG A 133 -0.23 -14.24 4.21
N PHE A 134 0.51 -14.35 3.12
CA PHE A 134 0.85 -15.63 2.49
C PHE A 134 2.35 -15.72 2.23
N GLU A 135 2.97 -16.79 2.71
CA GLU A 135 4.37 -17.14 2.44
C GLU A 135 4.45 -17.88 1.11
N ASN A 136 4.53 -17.14 0.00
CA ASN A 136 4.62 -17.68 -1.35
C ASN A 136 5.85 -17.16 -2.09
N GLN A 137 6.27 -17.86 -3.16
CA GLN A 137 7.32 -17.37 -4.04
C GLN A 137 6.89 -16.08 -4.75
N THR A 138 7.84 -15.16 -5.01
CA THR A 138 7.58 -13.84 -5.60
C THR A 138 6.77 -13.91 -6.91
N LYS A 139 7.07 -14.88 -7.80
CA LYS A 139 6.31 -15.08 -9.05
C LYS A 139 4.84 -15.42 -8.79
N MET A 140 4.57 -16.23 -7.78
CA MET A 140 3.22 -16.65 -7.41
C MET A 140 2.45 -15.48 -6.77
N ILE A 141 3.12 -14.64 -5.99
CA ILE A 141 2.56 -13.41 -5.42
C ILE A 141 2.11 -12.45 -6.52
N LEU A 142 2.99 -12.16 -7.48
CA LEU A 142 2.69 -11.27 -8.60
C LEU A 142 1.46 -11.76 -9.40
N LYS A 143 1.42 -13.06 -9.73
CA LYS A 143 0.31 -13.68 -10.45
C LYS A 143 -1.00 -13.63 -9.64
N ASN A 144 -0.97 -14.06 -8.39
CA ASN A 144 -2.17 -14.17 -7.56
C ASN A 144 -2.75 -12.80 -7.20
N ALA A 145 -1.90 -11.81 -6.92
CA ALA A 145 -2.35 -10.44 -6.70
C ALA A 145 -3.04 -9.85 -7.95
N ALA A 146 -2.52 -10.15 -9.16
CA ALA A 146 -3.16 -9.74 -10.41
C ALA A 146 -4.53 -10.42 -10.59
N LEU A 147 -4.62 -11.73 -10.33
CA LEU A 147 -5.89 -12.46 -10.42
C LEU A 147 -6.92 -11.94 -9.43
N ILE A 148 -6.52 -11.59 -8.20
CA ILE A 148 -7.41 -11.00 -7.20
C ILE A 148 -7.89 -9.62 -7.65
N ALA A 149 -6.99 -8.77 -8.17
CA ALA A 149 -7.33 -7.45 -8.67
C ALA A 149 -8.35 -7.52 -9.82
N LEU A 150 -8.13 -8.42 -10.78
CA LEU A 150 -9.02 -8.65 -11.92
C LEU A 150 -10.33 -9.33 -11.52
N GLY A 151 -10.28 -10.31 -10.62
CA GLY A 151 -11.47 -11.02 -10.13
C GLY A 151 -12.42 -10.16 -9.29
N ASN A 152 -11.93 -9.04 -8.73
CA ASN A 152 -12.72 -8.12 -7.91
C ASN A 152 -12.66 -6.68 -8.43
N LEU A 153 -12.81 -6.47 -9.74
CA LEU A 153 -12.65 -5.16 -10.39
C LEU A 153 -13.44 -4.04 -9.71
N TRP A 154 -14.70 -4.29 -9.33
CA TRP A 154 -15.54 -3.29 -8.66
C TRP A 154 -14.95 -2.82 -7.33
N LYS A 155 -14.49 -3.76 -6.49
CA LYS A 155 -13.86 -3.43 -5.21
C LYS A 155 -12.52 -2.75 -5.41
N THR A 156 -11.75 -3.18 -6.40
CA THR A 156 -10.47 -2.61 -6.77
C THR A 156 -10.61 -1.17 -7.24
N LEU A 157 -11.62 -0.89 -8.08
CA LEU A 157 -11.93 0.45 -8.54
C LEU A 157 -12.31 1.37 -7.37
N LEU A 158 -13.14 0.89 -6.45
CA LEU A 158 -13.53 1.63 -5.26
C LEU A 158 -12.32 1.97 -4.38
N LEU A 159 -11.42 1.00 -4.14
CA LEU A 159 -10.17 1.23 -3.39
C LEU A 159 -9.25 2.22 -4.10
N PHE A 160 -9.16 2.16 -5.42
CA PHE A 160 -8.38 3.09 -6.22
C PHE A 160 -8.93 4.53 -6.11
N VAL A 161 -10.25 4.71 -6.20
CA VAL A 161 -10.90 6.02 -6.02
C VAL A 161 -10.66 6.56 -4.60
N LEU A 162 -10.75 5.72 -3.56
CA LEU A 162 -10.45 6.11 -2.20
C LEU A 162 -8.99 6.55 -2.03
N LEU A 163 -8.06 5.85 -2.67
CA LEU A 163 -6.63 6.20 -2.64
C LEU A 163 -6.39 7.56 -3.32
N LEU A 164 -7.02 7.81 -4.48
CA LEU A 164 -6.95 9.11 -5.14
C LEU A 164 -7.56 10.23 -4.30
N ALA A 165 -8.70 9.98 -3.66
CA ALA A 165 -9.33 10.95 -2.77
C ALA A 165 -8.44 11.28 -1.56
N ALA A 166 -7.79 10.29 -0.95
CA ALA A 166 -6.84 10.49 0.12
C ALA A 166 -5.60 11.29 -0.34
N ALA A 167 -5.03 10.97 -1.51
CA ALA A 167 -3.91 11.70 -2.08
C ALA A 167 -4.28 13.17 -2.39
N PHE A 168 -5.48 13.40 -2.91
CA PHE A 168 -6.01 14.73 -3.18
C PHE A 168 -6.24 15.53 -1.90
N ALA A 169 -6.75 14.90 -0.85
CA ALA A 169 -6.89 15.54 0.47
C ALA A 169 -5.54 16.00 1.03
N VAL A 170 -4.49 15.17 0.92
CA VAL A 170 -3.12 15.53 1.36
C VAL A 170 -2.53 16.66 0.52
N TYR A 171 -2.91 16.76 -0.76
CA TYR A 171 -2.45 17.86 -1.65
C TYR A 171 -3.08 19.22 -1.30
N ILE A 172 -4.33 19.23 -0.80
CA ILE A 172 -5.06 20.45 -0.44
C ILE A 172 -4.66 20.98 0.94
N PHE A 173 -4.33 20.10 1.89
CA PHE A 173 -3.94 20.44 3.26
C PHE A 173 -2.44 20.52 3.45
#